data_f46b309b694e269746f7cbc0a05ede2a
#
_entry.id   f46b309b694e269746f7cbc0a05ede2a
#
_cell.length_a   1.000
_cell.length_b   1.000
_cell.length_c   1.000
_cell.angle_alpha   90.00
_cell.angle_beta   90.00
_cell.angle_gamma   90.00
#
_symmetry.space_group_name_H-M   'P 1'
#
loop_
_entity.id
_entity.type
_entity.pdbx_description
1 polymer ?
#
loop_
_entity_poly.entity_id
_entity_poly.type
_entity_poly.pdbx_seq_one_letter_code
_entity_poly.pdbx_strand_id
1 'polypeptide(L)'
;MKIKDNSRLWNKGAWKNITFIVTKDCQLACKYCYLVGKNEKERMQWATAKKAIDYILNNEHDSQFSNESVVFDFIGGEPFLEIDLIDKICDYIKTELFSRNHHWFNSYRFSFTTNGINYDSEKVQNFIAKNREHLSIGITIDGTQQKHDLNRIWKGEGEEK
;
A
#
# COMPACT_ATOMS: atom_id res chain seq x y z
N MET A 1 20.47 12.93 21.23
CA MET A 1 19.47 13.07 20.14
C MET A 1 18.13 12.61 20.69
N LYS A 2 17.18 13.52 20.98
CA LYS A 2 15.85 13.12 21.45
C LYS A 2 15.06 12.67 20.22
N ILE A 3 14.74 11.38 20.14
CA ILE A 3 13.78 10.87 19.16
C ILE A 3 12.44 11.56 19.47
N LYS A 4 11.97 12.42 18.58
CA LYS A 4 10.62 13.00 18.69
C LYS A 4 9.63 11.85 18.62
N ASP A 5 8.84 11.69 19.67
CA ASP A 5 7.72 10.76 19.66
C ASP A 5 6.68 11.24 18.62
N ASN A 6 6.74 10.63 17.43
CA ASN A 6 5.82 10.93 16.34
C ASN A 6 4.46 10.22 16.50
N SER A 7 4.23 9.47 17.58
CA SER A 7 2.98 8.75 17.82
C SER A 7 1.75 9.69 17.84
N ARG A 8 1.95 10.93 18.28
CA ARG A 8 0.89 11.95 18.34
C ARG A 8 0.40 12.45 16.98
N LEU A 9 1.25 12.41 15.95
CA LEU A 9 0.89 12.86 14.59
C LEU A 9 -0.12 11.91 13.95
N TRP A 10 0.06 10.60 14.18
CA TRP A 10 -0.80 9.56 13.64
C TRP A 10 -2.19 9.49 14.30
N ASN A 11 -2.30 9.94 15.55
CA ASN A 11 -3.54 9.92 16.32
C ASN A 11 -4.48 11.12 16.07
N LYS A 12 -4.01 12.18 15.41
CA LYS A 12 -4.76 13.43 15.24
C LYS A 12 -5.39 13.63 13.85
N GLY A 13 -5.31 12.66 12.94
CA GLY A 13 -5.81 12.84 11.57
C GLY A 13 -5.06 13.89 10.75
N ALA A 14 -3.90 14.33 11.19
CA ALA A 14 -3.10 15.37 10.54
C ALA A 14 -2.22 14.85 9.39
N TRP A 15 -2.55 13.68 8.84
CA TRP A 15 -1.81 13.09 7.72
C TRP A 15 -2.56 13.16 6.41
N LYS A 16 -1.79 13.22 5.32
CA LYS A 16 -2.29 13.01 3.97
C LYS A 16 -2.28 11.51 3.64
N ASN A 17 -3.36 11.00 3.09
CA ASN A 17 -3.37 9.66 2.50
C ASN A 17 -3.23 9.75 0.98
N ILE A 18 -2.25 9.02 0.43
CA ILE A 18 -1.98 8.91 -1.00
C ILE A 18 -2.06 7.43 -1.36
N THR A 19 -3.08 7.07 -2.14
CA THR A 19 -3.36 5.68 -2.45
C THR A 19 -2.90 5.32 -3.86
N PHE A 20 -2.10 4.25 -3.97
CA PHE A 20 -1.68 3.62 -5.21
C PHE A 20 -2.48 2.33 -5.43
N ILE A 21 -3.27 2.28 -6.51
CA ILE A 21 -3.92 1.05 -6.96
C ILE A 21 -2.94 0.36 -7.91
N VAL A 22 -2.16 -0.59 -7.37
CA VAL A 22 -1.04 -1.19 -8.12
C VAL A 22 -1.46 -2.27 -9.09
N THR A 23 -2.60 -2.93 -8.82
CA THR A 23 -3.17 -3.96 -9.71
C THR A 23 -4.66 -4.16 -9.43
N LYS A 24 -5.41 -4.62 -10.44
CA LYS A 24 -6.77 -5.12 -10.25
C LYS A 24 -6.81 -6.65 -10.09
N ASP A 25 -5.69 -7.34 -10.33
CA ASP A 25 -5.61 -8.80 -10.18
C ASP A 25 -5.56 -9.23 -8.71
N CYS A 26 -6.16 -10.39 -8.42
CA CYS A 26 -6.21 -10.98 -7.09
C CYS A 26 -6.33 -12.49 -7.22
N GLN A 27 -5.76 -13.25 -6.26
CA GLN A 27 -5.95 -14.70 -6.19
C GLN A 27 -7.37 -15.07 -5.73
N LEU A 28 -8.05 -14.15 -5.03
CA LEU A 28 -9.36 -14.39 -4.45
C LEU A 28 -10.49 -13.70 -5.23
N ALA A 29 -11.68 -14.29 -5.15
CA ALA A 29 -12.94 -13.77 -5.66
C ALA A 29 -13.93 -13.49 -4.51
N CYS A 30 -13.52 -12.71 -3.51
CA CYS A 30 -14.33 -12.41 -2.33
C CYS A 30 -15.72 -11.89 -2.71
N LYS A 31 -16.79 -12.43 -2.09
CA LYS A 31 -18.18 -12.11 -2.41
C LYS A 31 -18.55 -10.64 -2.18
N TYR A 32 -17.87 -9.99 -1.24
CA TYR A 32 -18.10 -8.58 -0.86
C TYR A 32 -17.07 -7.61 -1.42
N CYS A 33 -16.25 -8.04 -2.35
CA CYS A 33 -15.20 -7.16 -2.87
C CYS A 33 -15.79 -5.92 -3.54
N TYR A 34 -15.33 -4.75 -3.10
CA TYR A 34 -15.78 -3.45 -3.62
C TYR A 34 -15.14 -3.07 -4.96
N LEU A 35 -14.06 -3.77 -5.35
CA LEU A 35 -13.30 -3.40 -6.52
C LEU A 35 -14.05 -3.74 -7.82
N VAL A 36 -14.41 -2.72 -8.58
CA VAL A 36 -14.99 -2.86 -9.92
C VAL A 36 -13.88 -3.27 -10.89
N GLY A 37 -14.17 -4.24 -11.76
CA GLY A 37 -13.16 -4.80 -12.68
C GLY A 37 -12.12 -5.67 -11.97
N LYS A 38 -12.48 -6.24 -10.81
CA LYS A 38 -11.66 -7.20 -10.08
C LYS A 38 -11.25 -8.36 -10.99
N ASN A 39 -10.01 -8.83 -10.79
CA ASN A 39 -9.39 -9.91 -11.55
C ASN A 39 -9.04 -9.57 -13.01
N GLU A 40 -9.17 -8.31 -13.41
CA GLU A 40 -8.55 -7.82 -14.63
C GLU A 40 -7.02 -7.80 -14.45
N LYS A 41 -6.28 -8.08 -15.53
CA LYS A 41 -4.81 -8.10 -15.52
C LYS A 41 -4.18 -6.70 -15.62
N GLU A 42 -4.96 -5.66 -15.30
CA GLU A 42 -4.47 -4.29 -15.32
C GLU A 42 -3.50 -4.06 -14.15
N ARG A 43 -2.34 -3.52 -14.47
CA ARG A 43 -1.26 -3.24 -13.52
C ARG A 43 -0.73 -1.83 -13.71
N MET A 44 -0.42 -1.18 -12.61
CA MET A 44 0.24 0.13 -12.65
C MET A 44 1.62 0.01 -13.30
N GLN A 45 1.92 0.93 -14.20
CA GLN A 45 3.24 1.01 -14.78
C GLN A 45 4.16 1.89 -13.93
N TRP A 46 5.44 1.55 -13.86
CA TRP A 46 6.44 2.36 -13.16
C TRP A 46 6.42 3.84 -13.56
N ALA A 47 6.30 4.13 -14.86
CA ALA A 47 6.25 5.49 -15.36
C ALA A 47 5.06 6.30 -14.80
N THR A 48 3.91 5.63 -14.60
CA THR A 48 2.72 6.24 -13.99
C THR A 48 2.96 6.55 -12.52
N ALA A 49 3.48 5.57 -11.76
CA ALA A 49 3.81 5.74 -10.36
C ALA A 49 4.83 6.88 -10.17
N LYS A 50 5.92 6.86 -10.94
CA LYS A 50 6.96 7.89 -10.89
C LYS A 50 6.39 9.29 -11.17
N LYS A 51 5.60 9.44 -12.22
CA LYS A 51 4.98 10.72 -12.59
C LYS A 51 4.07 11.25 -11.48
N ALA A 52 3.30 10.37 -10.84
CA ALA A 52 2.42 10.75 -9.73
C ALA A 52 3.24 11.22 -8.51
N ILE A 53 4.30 10.49 -8.15
CA ILE A 53 5.19 10.85 -7.04
C ILE A 53 5.88 12.19 -7.31
N ASP A 54 6.45 12.37 -8.50
CA ASP A 54 7.10 13.62 -8.90
C ASP A 54 6.14 14.81 -8.82
N TYR A 55 4.90 14.62 -9.28
CA TYR A 55 3.86 15.65 -9.19
C TYR A 55 3.56 16.03 -7.74
N ILE A 56 3.35 15.05 -6.88
CA ILE A 56 3.02 15.26 -5.47
C ILE A 56 4.17 15.99 -4.76
N LEU A 57 5.40 15.51 -4.92
CA LEU A 57 6.56 16.08 -4.24
C LEU A 57 7.01 17.44 -4.79
N ASN A 58 6.71 17.73 -6.07
CA ASN A 58 6.97 19.06 -6.64
C ASN A 58 5.95 20.12 -6.19
N ASN A 59 4.80 19.69 -5.67
CA ASN A 59 3.72 20.58 -5.23
C ASN A 59 3.56 20.56 -3.69
N GLU A 60 4.63 20.38 -2.95
CA GLU A 60 4.63 20.27 -1.48
C GLU A 60 4.01 21.49 -0.77
N HIS A 61 4.02 22.66 -1.41
CA HIS A 61 3.42 23.89 -0.89
C HIS A 61 1.94 24.05 -1.22
N ASP A 62 1.37 23.16 -2.04
CA ASP A 62 -0.08 23.14 -2.28
C ASP A 62 -0.80 22.72 -0.99
N SER A 63 -1.92 23.35 -0.70
CA SER A 63 -2.77 23.04 0.47
C SER A 63 -3.18 21.56 0.53
N GLN A 64 -3.21 20.88 -0.61
CA GLN A 64 -3.48 19.44 -0.69
C GLN A 64 -2.35 18.57 -0.13
N PHE A 65 -1.11 19.07 -0.09
CA PHE A 65 0.08 18.33 0.31
C PHE A 65 0.83 18.95 1.49
N SER A 66 0.26 19.96 2.13
CA SER A 66 0.86 20.68 3.27
C SER A 66 0.72 19.98 4.63
N ASN A 67 0.15 18.76 4.67
CA ASN A 67 0.02 17.99 5.90
C ASN A 67 1.39 17.66 6.51
N GLU A 68 1.50 17.63 7.83
CA GLU A 68 2.76 17.35 8.55
C GLU A 68 3.30 15.93 8.31
N SER A 69 2.43 15.00 7.91
CA SER A 69 2.77 13.60 7.68
C SER A 69 1.99 13.01 6.50
N VAL A 70 2.49 11.88 5.98
CA VAL A 70 1.89 11.19 4.84
C VAL A 70 1.84 9.69 5.03
N VAL A 71 0.75 9.07 4.60
CA VAL A 71 0.62 7.63 4.40
C VAL A 71 0.56 7.36 2.91
N PHE A 72 1.50 6.59 2.40
CA PHE A 72 1.46 6.01 1.06
C PHE A 72 0.81 4.64 1.18
N ASP A 73 -0.44 4.55 0.76
CA ASP A 73 -1.27 3.36 0.91
C ASP A 73 -1.29 2.58 -0.41
N PHE A 74 -0.96 1.29 -0.35
CA PHE A 74 -0.93 0.39 -1.50
C PHE A 74 -2.10 -0.57 -1.42
N ILE A 75 -2.98 -0.45 -2.40
CA ILE A 75 -4.16 -1.29 -2.54
C ILE A 75 -4.25 -1.87 -3.95
N GLY A 76 -5.27 -2.68 -4.16
CA GLY A 76 -5.58 -3.25 -5.47
C GLY A 76 -6.52 -4.42 -5.32
N GLY A 77 -6.46 -5.38 -6.23
CA GLY A 77 -7.00 -6.72 -6.00
C GLY A 77 -6.21 -7.38 -4.87
N GLU A 78 -4.92 -7.66 -5.11
CA GLU A 78 -3.96 -8.05 -4.08
C GLU A 78 -2.62 -7.33 -4.33
N PRO A 79 -2.23 -6.36 -3.48
CA PRO A 79 -1.04 -5.56 -3.71
C PRO A 79 0.26 -6.37 -3.73
N PHE A 80 0.38 -7.45 -2.94
CA PHE A 80 1.60 -8.25 -2.90
C PHE A 80 1.85 -9.09 -4.17
N LEU A 81 0.93 -9.11 -5.13
CA LEU A 81 1.23 -9.60 -6.48
C LEU A 81 2.22 -8.70 -7.23
N GLU A 82 2.29 -7.42 -6.85
CA GLU A 82 3.15 -6.41 -7.46
C GLU A 82 4.28 -5.95 -6.53
N ILE A 83 4.78 -6.82 -5.67
CA ILE A 83 5.77 -6.47 -4.64
C ILE A 83 7.05 -5.85 -5.21
N ASP A 84 7.50 -6.30 -6.39
CA ASP A 84 8.69 -5.75 -7.06
C ASP A 84 8.47 -4.28 -7.50
N LEU A 85 7.27 -3.96 -7.99
CA LEU A 85 6.90 -2.58 -8.33
C LEU A 85 6.78 -1.73 -7.06
N ILE A 86 6.13 -2.26 -6.04
CA ILE A 86 5.93 -1.57 -4.76
C ILE A 86 7.27 -1.27 -4.10
N ASP A 87 8.20 -2.22 -4.07
CA ASP A 87 9.54 -2.00 -3.50
C ASP A 87 10.27 -0.87 -4.23
N LYS A 88 10.21 -0.88 -5.56
CA LYS A 88 10.77 0.19 -6.38
C LYS A 88 10.13 1.57 -6.11
N ILE A 89 8.81 1.61 -5.91
CA ILE A 89 8.08 2.83 -5.56
C ILE A 89 8.54 3.34 -4.19
N CYS A 90 8.60 2.46 -3.19
CA CYS A 90 9.02 2.82 -1.83
C CYS A 90 10.46 3.35 -1.80
N ASP A 91 11.39 2.71 -2.52
CA ASP A 91 12.77 3.20 -2.62
C ASP A 91 12.84 4.55 -3.29
N TYR A 92 12.08 4.76 -4.35
CA TYR A 92 12.04 6.05 -5.03
C TYR A 92 11.50 7.15 -4.12
N ILE A 93 10.39 6.89 -3.42
CA ILE A 93 9.82 7.85 -2.46
C ILE A 93 10.86 8.20 -1.39
N LYS A 94 11.52 7.22 -0.77
CA LYS A 94 12.55 7.46 0.26
C LYS A 94 13.69 8.33 -0.27
N THR A 95 14.18 8.01 -1.47
CA THR A 95 15.26 8.75 -2.12
C THR A 95 14.87 10.19 -2.42
N GLU A 96 13.68 10.41 -2.96
CA GLU A 96 13.20 11.75 -3.30
C GLU A 96 12.89 12.59 -2.06
N LEU A 97 12.29 12.00 -1.02
CA LEU A 97 12.06 12.69 0.26
C LEU A 97 13.38 13.14 0.89
N PHE A 98 14.40 12.28 0.85
CA PHE A 98 15.73 12.61 1.38
C PHE A 98 16.44 13.69 0.55
N SER A 99 16.52 13.49 -0.78
CA SER A 99 17.28 14.37 -1.67
C SER A 99 16.72 15.79 -1.73
N ARG A 100 15.41 15.93 -1.56
CA ARG A 100 14.71 17.23 -1.54
C ARG A 100 14.66 17.87 -0.15
N ASN A 101 15.15 17.19 0.89
CA ASN A 101 14.92 17.60 2.29
C ASN A 101 13.43 17.87 2.56
N HIS A 102 12.56 17.03 2.00
CA HIS A 102 11.11 17.19 2.03
C HIS A 102 10.58 17.10 3.46
N HIS A 103 9.59 17.91 3.82
CA HIS A 103 9.03 17.95 5.19
C HIS A 103 8.47 16.60 5.67
N TRP A 104 8.04 15.71 4.76
CA TRP A 104 7.58 14.36 5.11
C TRP A 104 8.71 13.37 5.41
N PHE A 105 9.98 13.69 5.18
CA PHE A 105 11.08 12.73 5.31
C PHE A 105 11.13 12.02 6.67
N ASN A 106 10.75 12.71 7.74
CA ASN A 106 10.71 12.14 9.09
C ASN A 106 9.31 11.69 9.54
N SER A 107 8.31 11.77 8.67
CA SER A 107 6.90 11.55 9.02
C SER A 107 6.10 10.89 7.88
N TYR A 108 6.66 9.89 7.23
CA TYR A 108 5.96 9.06 6.24
C TYR A 108 5.73 7.64 6.75
N ARG A 109 4.76 6.96 6.16
CA ARG A 109 4.48 5.54 6.37
C ARG A 109 3.97 4.89 5.09
N PHE A 110 4.37 3.65 4.87
CA PHE A 110 3.79 2.76 3.86
C PHE A 110 2.71 1.90 4.51
N SER A 111 1.54 1.84 3.89
CA SER A 111 0.40 1.07 4.39
C SER A 111 -0.08 0.07 3.34
N PHE A 112 -0.54 -1.09 3.80
CA PHE A 112 -1.03 -2.17 2.95
C PHE A 112 -2.27 -2.81 3.56
N THR A 113 -3.22 -3.16 2.71
CA THR A 113 -4.28 -4.10 3.05
C THR A 113 -4.19 -5.30 2.11
N THR A 114 -3.94 -6.47 2.66
CA THR A 114 -3.67 -7.71 1.91
C THR A 114 -4.57 -8.85 2.35
N ASN A 115 -4.76 -9.82 1.47
CA ASN A 115 -5.40 -11.10 1.80
C ASN A 115 -4.47 -12.06 2.58
N GLY A 116 -3.17 -11.75 2.65
CA GLY A 116 -2.17 -12.50 3.41
C GLY A 116 -1.55 -13.71 2.68
N ILE A 117 -2.08 -14.12 1.52
CA ILE A 117 -1.63 -15.35 0.82
C ILE A 117 -0.13 -15.29 0.49
N ASN A 118 0.37 -14.14 0.04
CA ASN A 118 1.78 -13.97 -0.33
C ASN A 118 2.64 -13.47 0.83
N TYR A 119 2.09 -13.34 2.05
CA TYR A 119 2.80 -12.74 3.18
C TYR A 119 4.13 -13.42 3.48
N ASP A 120 4.17 -14.77 3.50
CA ASP A 120 5.37 -15.55 3.81
C ASP A 120 6.33 -15.75 2.62
N SER A 121 6.05 -15.17 1.47
CA SER A 121 6.98 -15.25 0.34
C SER A 121 8.28 -14.51 0.64
N GLU A 122 9.41 -15.04 0.17
CA GLU A 122 10.74 -14.46 0.39
C GLU A 122 10.81 -12.98 -0.02
N LYS A 123 10.22 -12.63 -1.16
CA LYS A 123 10.20 -11.25 -1.65
C LYS A 123 9.46 -10.31 -0.69
N VAL A 124 8.30 -10.73 -0.19
CA VAL A 124 7.50 -9.92 0.74
C VAL A 124 8.22 -9.79 2.08
N GLN A 125 8.81 -10.87 2.60
CA GLN A 125 9.57 -10.83 3.85
C GLN A 125 10.81 -9.94 3.75
N ASN A 126 11.54 -9.98 2.63
CA ASN A 126 12.68 -9.08 2.38
C ASN A 126 12.23 -7.61 2.33
N PHE A 127 11.11 -7.32 1.65
CA PHE A 127 10.52 -5.99 1.62
C PHE A 127 10.12 -5.51 3.03
N ILE A 128 9.48 -6.37 3.83
CA ILE A 128 9.08 -6.07 5.21
C ILE A 128 10.30 -5.76 6.07
N ALA A 129 11.33 -6.60 6.02
CA ALA A 129 12.56 -6.40 6.78
C ALA A 129 13.23 -5.06 6.46
N LYS A 130 13.28 -4.71 5.17
CA LYS A 130 13.87 -3.47 4.65
C LYS A 130 13.12 -2.21 5.11
N ASN A 131 11.80 -2.27 5.25
CA ASN A 131 10.94 -1.10 5.46
C ASN A 131 10.26 -1.06 6.84
N ARG A 132 10.54 -1.99 7.73
CA ARG A 132 9.78 -2.29 8.97
C ARG A 132 9.47 -1.08 9.86
N GLU A 133 10.35 -0.06 9.89
CA GLU A 133 10.17 1.12 10.74
C GLU A 133 9.09 2.08 10.22
N HIS A 134 8.82 2.00 8.93
CA HIS A 134 7.84 2.85 8.24
C HIS A 134 6.67 2.07 7.65
N LEU A 135 6.43 0.83 8.12
CA LEU A 135 5.49 -0.09 7.50
C LEU A 135 4.29 -0.37 8.41
N SER A 136 3.11 -0.47 7.81
CA SER A 136 1.88 -0.95 8.44
C SER A 136 1.20 -1.93 7.49
N ILE A 137 0.92 -3.15 7.94
CA ILE A 137 0.26 -4.19 7.14
C ILE A 137 -0.98 -4.66 7.87
N GLY A 138 -2.13 -4.52 7.23
CA GLY A 138 -3.39 -5.10 7.65
C GLY A 138 -3.69 -6.38 6.85
N ILE A 139 -3.86 -7.50 7.52
CA ILE A 139 -4.33 -8.75 6.90
C ILE A 139 -5.81 -8.90 7.18
N THR A 140 -6.60 -9.13 6.11
CA THR A 140 -8.06 -9.29 6.25
C THR A 140 -8.43 -10.73 6.55
N ILE A 141 -9.05 -10.94 7.70
CA ILE A 141 -9.58 -12.24 8.15
C ILE A 141 -11.06 -12.07 8.52
N ASP A 142 -11.93 -12.92 8.00
CA ASP A 142 -13.39 -12.83 8.16
C ASP A 142 -13.90 -13.61 9.40
N GLY A 143 -13.19 -13.57 10.49
CA GLY A 143 -13.55 -14.23 11.75
C GLY A 143 -13.23 -15.72 11.76
N THR A 144 -14.26 -16.61 11.85
CA THR A 144 -14.01 -18.05 11.86
C THR A 144 -13.59 -18.58 10.48
N GLN A 145 -12.88 -19.72 10.45
CA GLN A 145 -12.50 -20.38 9.21
C GLN A 145 -13.69 -20.56 8.25
N GLN A 146 -14.81 -21.07 8.76
CA GLN A 146 -16.02 -21.30 7.95
C GLN A 146 -16.52 -20.01 7.26
N LYS A 147 -16.53 -18.88 7.97
CA LYS A 147 -16.93 -17.60 7.40
C LYS A 147 -15.90 -17.07 6.41
N HIS A 148 -14.64 -17.24 6.73
CA HIS A 148 -13.54 -16.84 5.84
C HIS A 148 -13.65 -17.58 4.52
N ASP A 149 -13.67 -18.92 4.53
CA ASP A 149 -13.71 -19.78 3.35
C ASP A 149 -14.99 -19.56 2.53
N LEU A 150 -16.13 -19.30 3.19
CA LEU A 150 -17.39 -19.01 2.52
C LEU A 150 -17.35 -17.68 1.74
N ASN A 151 -16.64 -16.68 2.23
CA ASN A 151 -16.64 -15.33 1.67
C ASN A 151 -15.46 -15.04 0.78
N ARG A 152 -14.30 -15.62 1.06
CA ARG A 152 -13.01 -15.36 0.41
C ARG A 152 -12.57 -16.55 -0.44
N ILE A 153 -13.39 -16.85 -1.44
CA ILE A 153 -13.20 -17.98 -2.36
C ILE A 153 -12.03 -17.72 -3.33
N TRP A 154 -11.38 -18.79 -3.77
CA TRP A 154 -10.36 -18.71 -4.80
C TRP A 154 -10.95 -18.25 -6.14
N LYS A 155 -10.15 -17.52 -6.91
CA LYS A 155 -10.48 -17.19 -8.30
C LYS A 155 -10.60 -18.47 -9.12
N GLY A 156 -11.74 -18.64 -9.81
CA GLY A 156 -12.05 -19.85 -10.56
C GLY A 156 -12.82 -20.92 -9.78
N GLU A 157 -12.89 -20.86 -8.45
CA GLU A 157 -13.76 -21.70 -7.65
C GLU A 157 -15.16 -21.06 -7.60
N GLY A 158 -16.13 -21.65 -8.23
CA GLY A 158 -17.53 -21.17 -8.25
C GLY A 158 -18.03 -20.71 -9.63
N GLU A 159 -17.24 -20.82 -10.67
CA GLU A 159 -17.68 -20.58 -12.06
C GLU A 159 -18.23 -21.84 -12.76
N GLU A 160 -18.49 -22.91 -12.02
CA GLU A 160 -19.29 -24.04 -12.57
C GLU A 160 -20.76 -23.64 -12.59
N LYS A 161 -21.22 -23.24 -13.77
CA LYS A 161 -22.61 -23.29 -14.20
C LYS A 161 -22.72 -24.06 -15.47
#